data_cd0263e5e45d46bcac87ed05c9b71202
#
_entry.id   cd0263e5e45d46bcac87ed05c9b71202
#
_cell.length_a   1.000
_cell.length_b   1.000
_cell.length_c   1.000
_cell.angle_alpha   90.00
_cell.angle_beta   90.00
_cell.angle_gamma   90.00
#
_symmetry.space_group_name_H-M   'P 1'
#
loop_
_entity.id
_entity.type
_entity.pdbx_description
1 polymer ?
#
loop_
_entity_poly.entity_id
_entity_poly.type
_entity_poly.pdbx_seq_one_letter_code
_entity_poly.pdbx_strand_id
1 'polypeptide(L)'
;MPVTFTNGPVPATIGSALLLALMLGLGQAQAADPISPAELATNEGIPYPAVIAHRGASYDAPESTAAAYKVARDLGADYLELDLQRSKDGVLFALHDNNLQRTTDVATKFPERKDAPANEFTWKELQTLDAGSWFNAAYPDRARPGFVGLKILSLDDIIKIAEGNPQHKPGLYIETKEPKQFPGIEADLKNKLLDKGWLSSAGSKLGKSNTGVGQGKGRVVLQTFETASLKELQKEMPNTPKILLLWVGEGSIEPKSKQTFAESGEPTKAAYYAKQEPKDAAEFEKWLDEAKSLGAIGTGPSAELTAHGDQSYTDLVKPEMNTLTHDKGLLVHVYTVDEPVDFEKVMKNGVDGIFTNRAAELLKFYKRWPSSSVQDLLNDHKY
;
A
#
# COMPACT_ATOMS: atom_id res chain seq x y z
N MET A 1 -101.74 38.37 -2.36
CA MET A 1 -102.63 37.23 -2.43
C MET A 1 -101.91 36.03 -2.96
N PRO A 2 -102.27 34.95 -2.51
CA PRO A 2 -101.48 33.88 -1.96
C PRO A 2 -101.22 32.79 -3.01
N VAL A 3 -100.43 31.82 -2.78
CA VAL A 3 -100.80 30.51 -2.20
C VAL A 3 -99.53 29.63 -2.10
N THR A 4 -99.42 29.08 -0.93
CA THR A 4 -98.67 27.95 -0.47
C THR A 4 -98.89 26.64 -1.23
N PHE A 5 -97.88 25.69 -1.09
CA PHE A 5 -98.02 24.26 -0.81
C PHE A 5 -96.63 23.61 -0.92
N THR A 6 -96.02 23.20 0.09
CA THR A 6 -95.90 22.01 0.96
C THR A 6 -95.57 20.68 0.28
N ASN A 7 -94.66 20.01 0.95
CA ASN A 7 -94.42 18.56 1.09
C ASN A 7 -93.56 17.90 0.00
N GLY A 8 -92.66 17.10 0.26
CA GLY A 8 -92.22 16.34 1.37
C GLY A 8 -91.09 15.37 0.93
N PRO A 9 -90.38 14.63 1.77
CA PRO A 9 -89.05 14.11 1.45
C PRO A 9 -89.07 12.67 0.91
N VAL A 10 -88.04 12.35 0.08
CA VAL A 10 -87.65 10.97 -0.24
C VAL A 10 -86.16 10.84 -0.13
N PRO A 11 -85.66 9.83 0.55
CA PRO A 11 -84.18 9.72 0.79
C PRO A 11 -83.49 9.10 -0.40
N ALA A 12 -82.46 9.78 -0.87
CA ALA A 12 -81.51 9.23 -1.82
C ALA A 12 -80.22 8.78 -1.07
N THR A 13 -79.99 7.52 -1.05
CA THR A 13 -78.75 6.91 -0.65
C THR A 13 -77.66 7.29 -1.63
N ILE A 14 -76.73 8.12 -1.16
CA ILE A 14 -75.50 8.41 -1.91
C ILE A 14 -74.39 7.55 -1.30
N GLY A 15 -73.99 6.52 -2.06
CA GLY A 15 -72.85 5.75 -1.76
C GLY A 15 -71.59 6.61 -1.93
N SER A 16 -70.90 6.93 -0.82
CA SER A 16 -69.57 7.56 -0.84
C SER A 16 -68.53 6.56 -1.26
N ALA A 17 -68.13 6.61 -2.52
CA ALA A 17 -66.93 5.94 -3.01
C ALA A 17 -65.74 6.71 -2.45
N LEU A 18 -65.13 6.17 -1.41
CA LEU A 18 -63.84 6.63 -0.88
C LEU A 18 -62.76 6.17 -1.83
N LEU A 19 -62.26 7.05 -2.71
CA LEU A 19 -61.05 6.83 -3.50
C LEU A 19 -59.86 6.92 -2.51
N LEU A 20 -59.37 5.78 -2.06
CA LEU A 20 -58.09 5.67 -1.36
C LEU A 20 -56.97 5.83 -2.38
N ALA A 21 -56.45 7.03 -2.58
CA ALA A 21 -55.25 7.27 -3.32
C ALA A 21 -54.06 6.69 -2.52
N LEU A 22 -53.64 5.46 -2.81
CA LEU A 22 -52.35 4.92 -2.37
C LEU A 22 -51.27 5.76 -3.07
N MET A 23 -50.79 6.78 -2.39
CA MET A 23 -49.49 7.38 -2.70
C MET A 23 -48.44 6.33 -2.37
N LEU A 24 -48.09 5.50 -3.34
CA LEU A 24 -46.82 4.79 -3.35
C LEU A 24 -45.71 5.86 -3.42
N GLY A 25 -45.28 6.32 -2.29
CA GLY A 25 -44.02 7.05 -2.15
C GLY A 25 -42.91 6.11 -2.57
N LEU A 26 -42.53 6.15 -3.84
CA LEU A 26 -41.25 5.71 -4.29
C LEU A 26 -40.23 6.63 -3.60
N GLY A 27 -39.85 6.27 -2.38
CA GLY A 27 -38.67 6.81 -1.78
C GLY A 27 -37.54 6.46 -2.73
N GLN A 28 -37.05 7.44 -3.47
CA GLN A 28 -35.79 7.36 -4.13
C GLN A 28 -34.81 7.04 -2.97
N ALA A 29 -34.28 5.84 -2.95
CA ALA A 29 -33.12 5.54 -2.12
C ALA A 29 -32.05 6.53 -2.57
N GLN A 30 -31.86 7.58 -1.79
CA GLN A 30 -30.79 8.52 -1.98
C GLN A 30 -29.53 7.68 -1.82
N ALA A 31 -28.75 7.50 -2.89
CA ALA A 31 -27.46 6.86 -2.80
C ALA A 31 -26.72 7.62 -1.69
N ALA A 32 -26.26 6.90 -0.68
CA ALA A 32 -25.45 7.51 0.36
C ALA A 32 -24.27 8.20 -0.32
N ASP A 33 -23.98 9.43 0.08
CA ASP A 33 -22.80 10.14 -0.43
C ASP A 33 -21.56 9.23 -0.25
N PRO A 34 -20.69 9.17 -1.26
CA PRO A 34 -19.48 8.36 -1.14
C PRO A 34 -18.68 8.82 0.08
N ILE A 35 -18.26 7.87 0.92
CA ILE A 35 -17.43 8.18 2.09
C ILE A 35 -16.13 8.83 1.64
N SER A 36 -15.66 9.84 2.36
CA SER A 36 -14.39 10.50 2.04
C SER A 36 -13.19 9.55 2.19
N PRO A 37 -12.07 9.79 1.47
CA PRO A 37 -10.84 9.00 1.65
C PRO A 37 -10.35 8.94 3.08
N ALA A 38 -10.44 10.06 3.82
CA ALA A 38 -10.07 10.13 5.23
C ALA A 38 -10.97 9.25 6.12
N GLU A 39 -12.26 9.19 5.81
CA GLU A 39 -13.21 8.33 6.53
C GLU A 39 -12.98 6.85 6.18
N LEU A 40 -12.72 6.53 4.91
CA LEU A 40 -12.36 5.18 4.48
C LEU A 40 -11.08 4.70 5.19
N ALA A 41 -10.03 5.52 5.20
CA ALA A 41 -8.79 5.22 5.91
C ALA A 41 -9.04 4.97 7.41
N THR A 42 -9.86 5.82 8.05
CA THR A 42 -10.25 5.68 9.46
C THR A 42 -10.98 4.35 9.71
N ASN A 43 -11.92 3.98 8.84
CA ASN A 43 -12.69 2.73 8.94
C ASN A 43 -11.78 1.50 8.80
N GLU A 44 -10.74 1.61 7.99
CA GLU A 44 -9.72 0.57 7.80
C GLU A 44 -8.62 0.61 8.89
N GLY A 45 -8.62 1.63 9.76
CA GLY A 45 -7.62 1.81 10.80
C GLY A 45 -6.25 2.24 10.27
N ILE A 46 -6.25 2.92 9.11
CA ILE A 46 -5.06 3.43 8.43
C ILE A 46 -4.91 4.92 8.77
N PRO A 47 -3.73 5.40 9.19
CA PRO A 47 -3.45 6.82 9.35
C PRO A 47 -3.66 7.61 8.05
N TYR A 48 -4.12 8.87 8.18
CA TYR A 48 -4.42 9.71 7.03
C TYR A 48 -3.81 11.11 7.17
N PRO A 49 -2.97 11.56 6.22
CA PRO A 49 -2.31 10.74 5.20
C PRO A 49 -1.26 9.81 5.81
N ALA A 50 -1.07 8.62 5.21
CA ALA A 50 -0.15 7.61 5.72
C ALA A 50 1.31 7.88 5.34
N VAL A 51 2.24 7.62 6.28
CA VAL A 51 3.70 7.60 6.04
C VAL A 51 4.16 6.15 6.00
N ILE A 52 4.52 5.67 4.81
CA ILE A 52 4.92 4.29 4.55
C ILE A 52 6.42 4.26 4.28
N ALA A 53 7.21 3.77 5.24
CA ALA A 53 8.67 3.72 5.14
C ALA A 53 9.08 2.55 4.23
N HIS A 54 9.36 2.86 2.95
CA HIS A 54 9.67 1.93 1.88
C HIS A 54 10.97 1.18 2.16
N ARG A 55 10.86 -0.11 2.50
CA ARG A 55 11.96 -0.98 2.96
C ARG A 55 12.69 -0.41 4.19
N GLY A 56 11.95 0.33 5.04
CA GLY A 56 12.46 1.09 6.16
C GLY A 56 12.89 2.53 5.78
N ALA A 57 13.77 3.15 6.56
CA ALA A 57 14.41 4.44 6.24
C ALA A 57 15.56 4.19 5.23
N SER A 58 15.22 3.72 4.04
CA SER A 58 16.17 3.15 3.07
C SER A 58 17.04 4.19 2.35
N TYR A 59 16.71 5.48 2.46
CA TYR A 59 17.62 6.56 2.07
C TYR A 59 18.81 6.65 3.04
N ASP A 60 18.57 6.45 4.33
CA ASP A 60 19.53 6.72 5.41
C ASP A 60 20.32 5.49 5.85
N ALA A 61 19.83 4.28 5.56
CA ALA A 61 20.40 3.00 5.95
C ALA A 61 20.11 1.91 4.91
N PRO A 62 20.90 0.81 4.86
CA PRO A 62 20.66 -0.26 3.89
C PRO A 62 19.23 -0.79 3.94
N GLU A 63 18.54 -0.81 2.79
CA GLU A 63 17.15 -1.25 2.67
C GLU A 63 16.91 -2.63 3.29
N SER A 64 15.73 -2.86 3.84
CA SER A 64 15.28 -4.15 4.39
C SER A 64 16.16 -4.74 5.49
N THR A 65 17.01 -3.91 6.14
CA THR A 65 17.86 -4.32 7.26
C THR A 65 17.35 -3.80 8.60
N ALA A 66 17.93 -4.32 9.68
CA ALA A 66 17.61 -3.86 11.03
C ALA A 66 17.88 -2.36 11.24
N ALA A 67 18.88 -1.80 10.58
CA ALA A 67 19.17 -0.37 10.64
C ALA A 67 18.04 0.46 10.06
N ALA A 68 17.62 0.16 8.81
CA ALA A 68 16.56 0.89 8.15
C ALA A 68 15.21 0.79 8.88
N TYR A 69 14.83 -0.40 9.34
CA TYR A 69 13.55 -0.59 10.02
C TYR A 69 13.49 0.01 11.41
N LYS A 70 14.56 -0.10 12.21
CA LYS A 70 14.59 0.53 13.55
C LYS A 70 14.54 2.04 13.46
N VAL A 71 15.30 2.64 12.53
CA VAL A 71 15.27 4.08 12.31
C VAL A 71 13.88 4.53 11.87
N ALA A 72 13.26 3.88 10.87
CA ALA A 72 11.91 4.21 10.43
C ALA A 72 10.87 4.13 11.55
N ARG A 73 10.93 3.08 12.39
CA ARG A 73 10.09 2.93 13.57
C ARG A 73 10.26 4.09 14.53
N ASP A 74 11.50 4.40 14.90
CA ASP A 74 11.79 5.39 15.96
C ASP A 74 11.64 6.83 15.47
N LEU A 75 11.65 7.06 14.15
CA LEU A 75 11.21 8.32 13.54
C LEU A 75 9.70 8.53 13.68
N GLY A 76 8.92 7.48 13.83
CA GLY A 76 7.46 7.57 13.93
C GLY A 76 6.71 7.33 12.60
N ALA A 77 7.31 6.59 11.66
CA ALA A 77 6.61 6.14 10.46
C ALA A 77 5.38 5.30 10.82
N ASP A 78 4.29 5.42 10.06
CA ASP A 78 3.07 4.67 10.32
C ASP A 78 3.25 3.19 9.98
N TYR A 79 3.99 2.90 8.92
CA TYR A 79 4.26 1.55 8.46
C TYR A 79 5.72 1.30 8.16
N LEU A 80 6.17 0.10 8.48
CA LEU A 80 7.37 -0.50 7.91
C LEU A 80 6.94 -1.32 6.69
N GLU A 81 7.37 -0.92 5.51
CA GLU A 81 7.08 -1.64 4.29
C GLU A 81 8.16 -2.68 4.01
N LEU A 82 7.74 -3.81 3.44
CA LEU A 82 8.63 -4.91 3.09
C LEU A 82 8.15 -5.71 1.88
N ASP A 83 9.12 -6.14 1.07
CA ASP A 83 8.95 -7.07 -0.06
C ASP A 83 9.15 -8.50 0.44
N LEU A 84 8.09 -9.28 0.53
CA LEU A 84 8.11 -10.61 1.12
C LEU A 84 8.48 -11.68 0.09
N GLN A 85 9.51 -12.45 0.37
CA GLN A 85 9.91 -13.66 -0.36
C GLN A 85 10.02 -14.85 0.61
N ARG A 86 10.29 -16.04 0.06
CA ARG A 86 10.42 -17.28 0.84
C ARG A 86 11.69 -18.03 0.46
N SER A 87 12.51 -18.39 1.45
CA SER A 87 13.73 -19.20 1.26
C SER A 87 13.40 -20.61 0.79
N LYS A 88 14.43 -21.33 0.31
CA LYS A 88 14.33 -22.74 -0.13
C LYS A 88 13.72 -23.67 0.93
N ASP A 89 13.98 -23.38 2.19
CA ASP A 89 13.52 -24.15 3.36
C ASP A 89 12.31 -23.50 4.06
N GLY A 90 11.61 -22.55 3.40
CA GLY A 90 10.30 -22.07 3.81
C GLY A 90 10.29 -20.88 4.75
N VAL A 91 11.40 -20.23 5.03
CA VAL A 91 11.43 -19.03 5.88
C VAL A 91 11.01 -17.80 5.08
N LEU A 92 10.02 -17.05 5.58
CA LEU A 92 9.60 -15.77 5.01
C LEU A 92 10.60 -14.68 5.39
N PHE A 93 11.09 -13.92 4.41
CA PHE A 93 12.11 -12.89 4.59
C PHE A 93 11.89 -11.69 3.66
N ALA A 94 12.53 -10.57 3.94
CA ALA A 94 12.42 -9.34 3.16
C ALA A 94 13.57 -9.22 2.15
N LEU A 95 13.23 -9.09 0.87
CA LEU A 95 14.14 -8.79 -0.23
C LEU A 95 13.36 -8.29 -1.43
N HIS A 96 13.77 -7.15 -2.01
CA HIS A 96 13.09 -6.60 -3.19
C HIS A 96 13.43 -7.37 -4.48
N ASP A 97 14.71 -7.53 -4.77
CA ASP A 97 15.16 -8.09 -6.03
C ASP A 97 14.97 -9.61 -6.08
N ASN A 98 14.85 -10.14 -7.28
CA ASN A 98 14.70 -11.57 -7.53
C ASN A 98 15.95 -12.36 -7.10
N ASN A 99 17.14 -11.71 -7.15
CA ASN A 99 18.41 -12.28 -6.75
C ASN A 99 19.09 -11.41 -5.69
N LEU A 100 20.19 -11.88 -5.16
CA LEU A 100 20.89 -11.32 -4.00
C LEU A 100 22.01 -10.33 -4.34
N GLN A 101 22.29 -10.07 -5.64
CA GLN A 101 23.52 -9.40 -6.07
C GLN A 101 23.62 -7.94 -5.65
N ARG A 102 22.52 -7.17 -5.80
CA ARG A 102 22.56 -5.73 -5.58
C ARG A 102 22.77 -5.37 -4.11
N THR A 103 22.20 -6.15 -3.21
CA THR A 103 22.13 -5.79 -1.78
C THR A 103 22.90 -6.73 -0.86
N THR A 104 23.71 -7.65 -1.41
CA THR A 104 24.52 -8.56 -0.61
C THR A 104 25.89 -8.87 -1.23
N ASP A 105 26.73 -9.55 -0.46
CA ASP A 105 28.03 -10.07 -0.89
C ASP A 105 27.93 -11.48 -1.52
N VAL A 106 26.79 -11.87 -2.08
CA VAL A 106 26.54 -13.21 -2.65
C VAL A 106 27.56 -13.60 -3.70
N ALA A 107 28.03 -12.65 -4.53
CA ALA A 107 29.05 -12.91 -5.55
C ALA A 107 30.39 -13.37 -4.94
N THR A 108 30.70 -12.98 -3.73
CA THR A 108 31.89 -13.41 -2.97
C THR A 108 31.65 -14.71 -2.21
N LYS A 109 30.50 -14.85 -1.58
CA LYS A 109 30.17 -16.00 -0.72
C LYS A 109 29.74 -17.23 -1.52
N PHE A 110 29.01 -17.03 -2.60
CA PHE A 110 28.46 -18.09 -3.45
C PHE A 110 28.67 -17.78 -4.93
N PRO A 111 29.93 -17.67 -5.42
CA PRO A 111 30.23 -17.22 -6.77
C PRO A 111 29.53 -18.03 -7.86
N GLU A 112 29.40 -19.35 -7.66
CA GLU A 112 28.75 -20.26 -8.63
C GLU A 112 27.22 -20.09 -8.69
N ARG A 113 26.63 -19.41 -7.72
CA ARG A 113 25.18 -19.15 -7.60
C ARG A 113 24.86 -17.66 -7.47
N LYS A 114 25.77 -16.78 -7.82
CA LYS A 114 25.58 -15.32 -7.64
C LYS A 114 24.36 -14.78 -8.39
N ASP A 115 24.00 -15.40 -9.52
CA ASP A 115 22.86 -15.01 -10.37
C ASP A 115 21.57 -15.79 -10.02
N ALA A 116 21.66 -16.77 -9.11
CA ALA A 116 20.52 -17.59 -8.75
C ALA A 116 19.43 -16.78 -8.02
N PRO A 117 18.15 -17.11 -8.22
CA PRO A 117 17.06 -16.54 -7.45
C PRO A 117 17.23 -16.77 -5.95
N ALA A 118 16.78 -15.82 -5.13
CA ALA A 118 16.94 -15.88 -3.68
C ALA A 118 16.27 -17.11 -3.04
N ASN A 119 15.21 -17.65 -3.66
CA ASN A 119 14.50 -18.85 -3.21
C ASN A 119 15.28 -20.17 -3.43
N GLU A 120 16.41 -20.14 -4.09
CA GLU A 120 17.33 -21.30 -4.18
C GLU A 120 18.27 -21.43 -2.98
N PHE A 121 18.30 -20.41 -2.12
CA PHE A 121 19.12 -20.38 -0.91
C PHE A 121 18.29 -20.77 0.31
N THR A 122 18.89 -21.61 1.18
CA THR A 122 18.33 -21.89 2.51
C THR A 122 18.46 -20.67 3.41
N TRP A 123 17.64 -20.58 4.46
CA TRP A 123 17.72 -19.51 5.43
C TRP A 123 19.13 -19.43 6.07
N LYS A 124 19.71 -20.57 6.36
CA LYS A 124 21.07 -20.63 6.92
C LYS A 124 22.09 -20.02 5.96
N GLU A 125 22.01 -20.23 4.67
CA GLU A 125 22.88 -19.63 3.67
C GLU A 125 22.65 -18.12 3.59
N LEU A 126 21.39 -17.67 3.54
CA LEU A 126 21.04 -16.24 3.53
C LEU A 126 21.61 -15.49 4.74
N GLN A 127 21.62 -16.13 5.93
CA GLN A 127 22.18 -15.54 7.15
C GLN A 127 23.72 -15.43 7.15
N THR A 128 24.42 -16.06 6.22
CA THR A 128 25.87 -15.87 6.06
C THR A 128 26.22 -14.58 5.32
N LEU A 129 25.29 -14.02 4.54
CA LEU A 129 25.51 -12.87 3.69
C LEU A 129 25.63 -11.57 4.51
N ASP A 130 26.38 -10.64 3.96
CA ASP A 130 26.42 -9.24 4.37
C ASP A 130 25.44 -8.45 3.49
N ALA A 131 24.38 -7.93 4.09
CA ALA A 131 23.33 -7.16 3.44
C ALA A 131 23.47 -5.64 3.67
N GLY A 132 24.59 -5.17 4.23
CA GLY A 132 24.76 -3.76 4.58
C GLY A 132 25.94 -3.07 3.90
N SER A 133 27.05 -3.75 3.69
CA SER A 133 28.27 -3.14 3.14
C SER A 133 28.11 -2.53 1.74
N TRP A 134 27.20 -3.04 0.93
CA TRP A 134 26.90 -2.50 -0.39
C TRP A 134 26.45 -1.03 -0.33
N PHE A 135 25.70 -0.66 0.72
CA PHE A 135 25.20 0.70 0.92
C PHE A 135 26.34 1.69 1.12
N ASN A 136 27.36 1.32 1.92
CA ASN A 136 28.53 2.15 2.15
C ASN A 136 29.32 2.41 0.86
N ALA A 137 29.36 1.43 -0.04
CA ALA A 137 30.02 1.58 -1.34
C ALA A 137 29.19 2.45 -2.30
N ALA A 138 27.87 2.27 -2.31
CA ALA A 138 26.97 3.01 -3.17
C ALA A 138 26.75 4.46 -2.72
N TYR A 139 26.79 4.72 -1.40
CA TYR A 139 26.48 6.02 -0.79
C TYR A 139 27.54 6.41 0.26
N PRO A 140 28.75 6.78 -0.18
CA PRO A 140 29.88 7.04 0.75
C PRO A 140 29.64 8.21 1.70
N ASP A 141 28.82 9.19 1.33
CA ASP A 141 28.40 10.32 2.16
C ASP A 141 27.46 9.94 3.32
N ARG A 142 26.83 8.77 3.25
CA ARG A 142 25.94 8.20 4.27
C ARG A 142 26.47 6.89 4.84
N ALA A 143 27.71 6.52 4.47
CA ALA A 143 28.35 5.29 4.91
C ALA A 143 28.59 5.28 6.42
N ARG A 144 28.40 4.11 7.05
CA ARG A 144 28.65 3.90 8.47
C ARG A 144 29.31 2.54 8.73
N PRO A 145 30.29 2.48 9.66
CA PRO A 145 30.92 1.21 10.02
C PRO A 145 29.92 0.16 10.52
N GLY A 146 28.88 0.59 11.24
CA GLY A 146 27.84 -0.28 11.79
C GLY A 146 26.92 -0.93 10.74
N PHE A 147 26.99 -0.51 9.48
CA PHE A 147 26.25 -1.17 8.40
C PHE A 147 26.93 -2.44 7.88
N VAL A 148 28.25 -2.56 8.09
CA VAL A 148 29.01 -3.75 7.67
C VAL A 148 28.51 -4.99 8.43
N GLY A 149 28.18 -6.05 7.69
CA GLY A 149 27.75 -7.32 8.25
C GLY A 149 26.27 -7.38 8.67
N LEU A 150 25.47 -6.34 8.38
CA LEU A 150 24.01 -6.42 8.55
C LEU A 150 23.44 -7.62 7.80
N LYS A 151 22.35 -8.18 8.32
CA LYS A 151 21.74 -9.41 7.82
C LYS A 151 20.43 -9.16 7.10
N ILE A 152 20.11 -10.05 6.17
CA ILE A 152 18.76 -10.22 5.66
C ILE A 152 17.86 -10.59 6.83
N LEU A 153 16.67 -9.97 6.90
CA LEU A 153 15.74 -10.16 8.00
C LEU A 153 14.60 -11.09 7.62
N SER A 154 14.27 -12.02 8.54
CA SER A 154 13.02 -12.75 8.46
C SER A 154 11.83 -11.85 8.81
N LEU A 155 10.62 -12.27 8.42
CA LEU A 155 9.38 -11.61 8.87
C LEU A 155 9.29 -11.59 10.41
N ASP A 156 9.77 -12.64 11.09
CA ASP A 156 9.83 -12.69 12.55
C ASP A 156 10.72 -11.59 13.14
N ASP A 157 11.84 -11.27 12.51
CA ASP A 157 12.74 -10.21 12.96
C ASP A 157 12.13 -8.83 12.76
N ILE A 158 11.44 -8.62 11.62
CA ILE A 158 10.75 -7.35 11.32
C ILE A 158 9.59 -7.12 12.30
N ILE A 159 8.81 -8.16 12.60
CA ILE A 159 7.75 -8.12 13.63
C ILE A 159 8.33 -7.71 14.98
N LYS A 160 9.43 -8.31 15.42
CA LYS A 160 10.12 -7.93 16.68
C LYS A 160 10.56 -6.48 16.65
N ILE A 161 11.07 -5.99 15.51
CA ILE A 161 11.45 -4.58 15.37
C ILE A 161 10.21 -3.70 15.51
N ALA A 162 9.11 -3.99 14.82
CA ALA A 162 7.89 -3.20 14.89
C ALA A 162 7.31 -3.13 16.32
N GLU A 163 7.44 -4.20 17.10
CA GLU A 163 6.98 -4.29 18.48
C GLU A 163 7.98 -3.70 19.50
N GLY A 164 9.23 -3.50 19.10
CA GLY A 164 10.37 -3.24 19.98
C GLY A 164 10.42 -1.84 20.61
N ASN A 165 9.52 -0.91 20.25
CA ASN A 165 9.43 0.39 20.89
C ASN A 165 8.05 0.54 21.57
N PRO A 166 7.99 0.64 22.93
CA PRO A 166 6.70 0.76 23.62
C PRO A 166 6.00 2.09 23.35
N GLN A 167 6.70 3.11 22.90
CA GLN A 167 6.16 4.45 22.65
C GLN A 167 5.58 4.59 21.24
N HIS A 168 6.08 3.81 20.28
CA HIS A 168 5.59 3.80 18.91
C HIS A 168 5.70 2.42 18.28
N LYS A 169 4.58 1.89 17.83
CA LYS A 169 4.46 0.59 17.16
C LYS A 169 3.88 0.79 15.77
N PRO A 170 4.73 0.85 14.73
CA PRO A 170 4.25 0.93 13.36
C PRO A 170 3.50 -0.34 12.95
N GLY A 171 2.64 -0.22 11.96
CA GLY A 171 2.09 -1.36 11.25
C GLY A 171 3.11 -1.96 10.28
N LEU A 172 2.73 -3.07 9.66
CA LEU A 172 3.48 -3.67 8.55
C LEU A 172 2.70 -3.49 7.25
N TYR A 173 3.40 -3.04 6.22
CA TYR A 173 2.88 -2.93 4.87
C TYR A 173 3.62 -3.96 4.00
N ILE A 174 2.95 -5.09 3.66
CA ILE A 174 3.61 -6.29 3.18
C ILE A 174 3.26 -6.57 1.73
N GLU A 175 4.27 -6.51 0.85
CA GLU A 175 4.15 -6.94 -0.54
C GLU A 175 4.41 -8.45 -0.65
N THR A 176 3.51 -9.19 -1.32
CA THR A 176 3.86 -10.51 -1.86
C THR A 176 4.64 -10.30 -3.16
N LYS A 177 5.98 -10.43 -3.04
CA LYS A 177 6.92 -10.19 -4.15
C LYS A 177 7.04 -11.42 -5.02
N GLU A 178 6.93 -11.23 -6.35
CA GLU A 178 7.05 -12.33 -7.34
C GLU A 178 6.26 -13.61 -6.95
N PRO A 179 4.97 -13.51 -6.59
CA PRO A 179 4.22 -14.60 -5.96
C PRO A 179 4.15 -15.87 -6.82
N LYS A 180 4.31 -15.76 -8.14
CA LYS A 180 4.41 -16.92 -9.05
C LYS A 180 5.61 -17.81 -8.76
N GLN A 181 6.68 -17.25 -8.20
CA GLN A 181 7.87 -18.00 -7.79
C GLN A 181 7.68 -18.67 -6.43
N PHE A 182 6.68 -18.25 -5.67
CA PHE A 182 6.42 -18.68 -4.30
C PHE A 182 4.98 -19.20 -4.12
N PRO A 183 4.53 -20.23 -4.85
CA PRO A 183 3.15 -20.72 -4.72
C PRO A 183 2.75 -20.94 -3.26
N GLY A 184 1.63 -20.36 -2.83
CA GLY A 184 1.11 -20.44 -1.47
C GLY A 184 1.73 -19.48 -0.45
N ILE A 185 2.52 -18.49 -0.89
CA ILE A 185 3.13 -17.50 0.01
C ILE A 185 2.08 -16.70 0.79
N GLU A 186 0.89 -16.52 0.23
CA GLU A 186 -0.24 -15.83 0.88
C GLU A 186 -0.74 -16.62 2.11
N ALA A 187 -0.83 -17.94 1.99
CA ALA A 187 -1.21 -18.81 3.11
C ALA A 187 -0.09 -18.92 4.16
N ASP A 188 1.17 -18.96 3.74
CA ASP A 188 2.32 -18.97 4.63
C ASP A 188 2.38 -17.65 5.43
N LEU A 189 2.15 -16.50 4.76
CA LEU A 189 2.07 -15.18 5.40
C LEU A 189 0.94 -15.15 6.44
N LYS A 190 -0.27 -15.58 6.08
CA LYS A 190 -1.39 -15.68 7.02
C LYS A 190 -1.03 -16.49 8.26
N ASN A 191 -0.48 -17.69 8.05
CA ASN A 191 -0.12 -18.59 9.15
C ASN A 191 0.93 -17.96 10.07
N LYS A 192 1.91 -17.29 9.51
CA LYS A 192 2.93 -16.55 10.27
C LYS A 192 2.32 -15.41 11.08
N LEU A 193 1.46 -14.59 10.46
CA LEU A 193 0.82 -13.47 11.15
C LEU A 193 -0.14 -13.96 12.27
N LEU A 194 -0.83 -15.08 12.08
CA LEU A 194 -1.64 -15.71 13.13
C LEU A 194 -0.75 -16.22 14.29
N ASP A 195 0.34 -16.93 13.99
CA ASP A 195 1.30 -17.41 14.99
C ASP A 195 1.87 -16.28 15.85
N LYS A 196 2.13 -15.13 15.25
CA LYS A 196 2.63 -13.93 15.94
C LYS A 196 1.57 -13.07 16.59
N GLY A 197 0.30 -13.46 16.48
CA GLY A 197 -0.83 -12.69 17.01
C GLY A 197 -1.05 -11.35 16.27
N TRP A 198 -0.56 -11.20 15.05
CA TRP A 198 -0.77 -10.03 14.20
C TRP A 198 -2.07 -10.08 13.41
N LEU A 199 -2.67 -11.24 13.24
CA LEU A 199 -4.03 -11.44 12.79
C LEU A 199 -4.85 -12.04 13.93
N SER A 200 -6.14 -11.69 14.00
CA SER A 200 -7.09 -12.36 14.89
C SER A 200 -8.22 -12.96 14.06
N SER A 201 -8.70 -14.12 14.47
CA SER A 201 -9.90 -14.76 13.89
C SER A 201 -11.20 -13.97 14.14
N ALA A 202 -11.17 -12.97 15.04
CA ALA A 202 -12.33 -12.24 15.52
C ALA A 202 -12.30 -10.73 15.22
N GLY A 203 -11.59 -10.29 14.18
CA GLY A 203 -11.45 -8.86 13.84
C GLY A 203 -10.93 -8.03 15.01
N SER A 204 -9.83 -7.37 14.89
CA SER A 204 -9.25 -6.54 15.96
C SER A 204 -10.26 -5.45 16.35
N LYS A 205 -10.71 -5.43 17.60
CA LYS A 205 -11.40 -4.26 18.13
C LYS A 205 -10.43 -3.09 18.07
N LEU A 206 -10.85 -1.99 17.45
CA LEU A 206 -10.12 -0.72 17.45
C LEU A 206 -9.74 -0.33 18.89
N GLY A 207 -8.51 -0.61 19.28
CA GLY A 207 -7.91 0.04 20.41
C GLY A 207 -7.51 1.45 19.97
N LYS A 208 -8.01 2.48 20.64
CA LYS A 208 -7.42 3.82 20.53
C LYS A 208 -6.05 3.75 21.22
N SER A 209 -5.04 3.31 20.46
CA SER A 209 -3.68 3.21 20.99
C SER A 209 -2.95 4.51 20.69
N ASN A 210 -2.37 5.13 21.72
CA ASN A 210 -1.40 6.24 21.55
C ASN A 210 -0.03 5.75 21.06
N THR A 211 0.11 4.48 20.73
CA THR A 211 1.39 3.81 20.45
C THR A 211 1.54 3.42 18.97
N GLY A 212 0.80 4.08 18.08
CA GLY A 212 0.88 3.84 16.64
C GLY A 212 -0.08 2.77 16.13
N VAL A 213 -0.10 2.59 14.81
CA VAL A 213 -1.06 1.74 14.08
C VAL A 213 -0.86 0.24 14.34
N GLY A 214 0.32 -0.20 14.78
CA GLY A 214 0.65 -1.60 15.07
C GLY A 214 -0.22 -2.29 16.13
N GLN A 215 -1.16 -1.57 16.74
CA GLN A 215 -2.14 -2.08 17.70
C GLN A 215 -3.59 -2.00 17.18
N GLY A 216 -3.80 -1.37 16.01
CA GLY A 216 -5.12 -1.10 15.44
C GLY A 216 -5.59 -2.15 14.43
N LYS A 217 -6.78 -1.91 13.85
CA LYS A 217 -7.36 -2.72 12.76
C LYS A 217 -6.44 -2.77 11.55
N GLY A 218 -5.87 -1.63 11.15
CA GLY A 218 -5.00 -1.48 9.99
C GLY A 218 -3.52 -1.79 10.25
N ARG A 219 -3.18 -2.52 11.30
CA ARG A 219 -1.78 -2.83 11.63
C ARG A 219 -1.04 -3.66 10.59
N VAL A 220 -1.76 -4.35 9.72
CA VAL A 220 -1.26 -5.03 8.54
C VAL A 220 -2.02 -4.51 7.33
N VAL A 221 -1.29 -4.02 6.35
CA VAL A 221 -1.80 -3.74 5.01
C VAL A 221 -1.04 -4.65 4.05
N LEU A 222 -1.77 -5.34 3.18
CA LEU A 222 -1.20 -6.24 2.18
C LEU A 222 -1.16 -5.54 0.83
N GLN A 223 -0.13 -5.82 0.03
CA GLN A 223 -0.05 -5.29 -1.32
C GLN A 223 0.54 -6.31 -2.29
N THR A 224 0.27 -6.13 -3.55
CA THR A 224 0.85 -6.93 -4.63
C THR A 224 0.66 -6.23 -5.98
N PHE A 225 1.58 -6.48 -6.92
CA PHE A 225 1.41 -6.12 -8.32
C PHE A 225 0.57 -7.14 -9.11
N GLU A 226 0.29 -8.32 -8.54
CA GLU A 226 -0.35 -9.40 -9.26
C GLU A 226 -1.80 -9.64 -8.83
N THR A 227 -2.75 -9.50 -9.76
CA THR A 227 -4.17 -9.74 -9.50
C THR A 227 -4.46 -11.17 -9.01
N ALA A 228 -3.68 -12.15 -9.46
CA ALA A 228 -3.77 -13.53 -8.99
C ALA A 228 -3.45 -13.65 -7.49
N SER A 229 -2.36 -12.99 -7.04
CA SER A 229 -2.00 -12.95 -5.62
C SER A 229 -3.00 -12.15 -4.80
N LEU A 230 -3.51 -11.01 -5.33
CA LEU A 230 -4.57 -10.25 -4.66
C LEU A 230 -5.80 -11.12 -4.37
N LYS A 231 -6.19 -11.96 -5.32
CA LYS A 231 -7.30 -12.91 -5.17
C LYS A 231 -7.02 -13.94 -4.08
N GLU A 232 -5.82 -14.51 -4.01
CA GLU A 232 -5.45 -15.43 -2.94
C GLU A 232 -5.34 -14.73 -1.59
N LEU A 233 -4.78 -13.49 -1.53
CA LEU A 233 -4.79 -12.66 -0.32
C LEU A 233 -6.21 -12.38 0.18
N GLN A 234 -7.16 -12.10 -0.73
CA GLN A 234 -8.57 -11.91 -0.36
C GLN A 234 -9.20 -13.18 0.20
N LYS A 235 -8.89 -14.33 -0.35
CA LYS A 235 -9.37 -15.62 0.12
C LYS A 235 -8.79 -15.98 1.50
N GLU A 236 -7.48 -15.81 1.68
CA GLU A 236 -6.78 -16.18 2.91
C GLU A 236 -7.01 -15.19 4.06
N MET A 237 -7.08 -13.89 3.76
CA MET A 237 -7.17 -12.80 4.74
C MET A 237 -8.24 -11.77 4.33
N PRO A 238 -9.54 -12.15 4.28
CA PRO A 238 -10.60 -11.31 3.71
C PRO A 238 -10.79 -9.96 4.44
N ASN A 239 -10.50 -9.90 5.74
CA ASN A 239 -10.71 -8.72 6.57
C ASN A 239 -9.46 -7.83 6.73
N THR A 240 -8.34 -8.21 6.10
CA THR A 240 -7.11 -7.42 6.13
C THR A 240 -7.12 -6.42 4.98
N PRO A 241 -6.85 -5.12 5.20
CA PRO A 241 -6.73 -4.14 4.13
C PRO A 241 -5.75 -4.56 3.04
N LYS A 242 -6.13 -4.36 1.77
CA LYS A 242 -5.32 -4.73 0.60
C LYS A 242 -5.25 -3.60 -0.40
N ILE A 243 -4.10 -3.44 -1.02
CA ILE A 243 -3.82 -2.47 -2.08
C ILE A 243 -3.33 -3.22 -3.32
N LEU A 244 -3.91 -2.92 -4.48
CA LEU A 244 -3.36 -3.34 -5.76
C LEU A 244 -2.34 -2.29 -6.23
N LEU A 245 -1.08 -2.71 -6.33
CA LEU A 245 -0.04 -1.87 -6.93
C LEU A 245 -0.25 -1.80 -8.44
N LEU A 246 -0.22 -0.59 -8.99
CA LEU A 246 -0.42 -0.38 -10.41
C LEU A 246 0.94 -0.20 -11.11
N TRP A 247 1.26 -1.15 -11.94
CA TRP A 247 2.46 -1.16 -12.77
C TRP A 247 2.09 -1.60 -14.19
N VAL A 248 2.53 -0.82 -15.18
CA VAL A 248 2.38 -1.19 -16.58
C VAL A 248 3.54 -2.13 -16.96
N GLY A 249 3.25 -3.41 -17.00
CA GLY A 249 4.27 -4.44 -17.23
C GLY A 249 3.80 -5.78 -16.67
N GLU A 250 4.72 -6.52 -16.08
CA GLU A 250 4.37 -7.78 -15.41
C GLU A 250 3.52 -7.51 -14.18
N GLY A 251 2.35 -8.13 -14.11
CA GLY A 251 1.52 -8.17 -12.92
C GLY A 251 0.14 -7.56 -13.08
N SER A 252 -0.07 -6.27 -12.74
CA SER A 252 -1.42 -5.69 -12.65
C SER A 252 -1.96 -5.16 -13.97
N ILE A 253 -1.11 -4.63 -14.84
CA ILE A 253 -1.55 -3.97 -16.08
C ILE A 253 -0.69 -4.45 -17.25
N GLU A 254 -1.34 -5.01 -18.26
CA GLU A 254 -0.64 -5.39 -19.49
C GLU A 254 -0.17 -4.15 -20.26
N PRO A 255 1.10 -4.11 -20.71
CA PRO A 255 1.58 -3.02 -21.53
C PRO A 255 0.88 -3.01 -22.90
N LYS A 256 0.58 -1.81 -23.41
CA LYS A 256 -0.01 -1.62 -24.74
C LYS A 256 0.91 -2.07 -25.88
N SER A 257 2.18 -2.17 -25.62
CA SER A 257 3.19 -2.66 -26.56
C SER A 257 4.15 -3.61 -25.84
N LYS A 258 4.52 -4.69 -26.53
CA LYS A 258 5.56 -5.62 -26.06
C LYS A 258 6.98 -5.14 -26.36
N GLN A 259 7.13 -4.04 -27.11
CA GLN A 259 8.44 -3.44 -27.39
C GLN A 259 9.02 -2.83 -26.11
N THR A 260 10.27 -3.11 -25.86
CA THR A 260 11.04 -2.42 -24.81
C THR A 260 11.27 -0.95 -25.19
N PHE A 261 11.71 -0.14 -24.25
CA PHE A 261 12.11 1.25 -24.53
C PHE A 261 13.17 1.32 -25.64
N ALA A 262 14.19 0.46 -25.60
CA ALA A 262 15.26 0.43 -26.60
C ALA A 262 14.75 0.08 -28.01
N GLU A 263 13.73 -0.75 -28.13
CA GLU A 263 13.12 -1.17 -29.40
C GLU A 263 12.08 -0.18 -29.93
N SER A 264 11.54 0.67 -29.05
CA SER A 264 10.42 1.57 -29.36
C SER A 264 10.81 2.76 -30.25
N GLY A 265 12.09 3.14 -30.24
CA GLY A 265 12.58 4.34 -30.92
C GLY A 265 12.20 5.66 -30.24
N GLU A 266 11.61 5.62 -29.03
CA GLU A 266 11.24 6.82 -28.29
C GLU A 266 12.48 7.58 -27.81
N PRO A 267 12.46 8.94 -27.85
CA PRO A 267 13.62 9.75 -27.47
C PRO A 267 13.90 9.72 -25.96
N THR A 268 12.90 9.48 -25.13
CA THR A 268 13.00 9.46 -23.67
C THR A 268 12.14 8.35 -23.06
N LYS A 269 12.49 7.89 -21.86
CA LYS A 269 11.66 6.96 -21.11
C LYS A 269 10.29 7.55 -20.78
N ALA A 270 10.25 8.84 -20.43
CA ALA A 270 8.97 9.54 -20.18
C ALA A 270 8.04 9.45 -21.41
N ALA A 271 8.56 9.68 -22.64
CA ALA A 271 7.76 9.53 -23.86
C ALA A 271 7.30 8.10 -24.11
N TYR A 272 8.14 7.12 -23.80
CA TYR A 272 7.78 5.71 -23.90
C TYR A 272 6.66 5.32 -22.91
N TYR A 273 6.81 5.68 -21.63
CA TYR A 273 5.82 5.34 -20.60
C TYR A 273 4.52 6.12 -20.76
N ALA A 274 4.56 7.36 -21.26
CA ALA A 274 3.35 8.12 -21.57
C ALA A 274 2.41 7.39 -22.56
N LYS A 275 2.97 6.60 -23.49
CA LYS A 275 2.19 5.77 -24.43
C LYS A 275 1.52 4.57 -23.76
N GLN A 276 1.94 4.20 -22.58
CA GLN A 276 1.37 3.10 -21.79
C GLN A 276 0.23 3.57 -20.86
N GLU A 277 0.06 4.88 -20.68
CA GLU A 277 -1.02 5.44 -19.87
C GLU A 277 -2.41 5.02 -20.38
N PRO A 278 -3.43 4.96 -19.51
CA PRO A 278 -4.79 4.72 -19.95
C PRO A 278 -5.21 5.81 -20.96
N LYS A 279 -5.84 5.39 -22.04
CA LYS A 279 -6.26 6.29 -23.13
C LYS A 279 -7.41 7.22 -22.71
N ASP A 280 -8.23 6.79 -21.75
CA ASP A 280 -9.40 7.51 -21.25
C ASP A 280 -9.76 7.02 -19.82
N ALA A 281 -10.71 7.74 -19.22
CA ALA A 281 -11.25 7.41 -17.90
C ALA A 281 -11.83 5.98 -17.85
N ALA A 282 -12.50 5.54 -18.90
CA ALA A 282 -13.13 4.22 -18.92
C ALA A 282 -12.11 3.06 -18.94
N GLU A 283 -10.95 3.27 -19.54
CA GLU A 283 -9.85 2.29 -19.44
C GLU A 283 -9.29 2.24 -18.03
N PHE A 284 -9.07 3.40 -17.38
CA PHE A 284 -8.58 3.47 -16.02
C PHE A 284 -9.59 2.90 -15.01
N GLU A 285 -10.88 3.20 -15.18
CA GLU A 285 -11.94 2.64 -14.32
C GLU A 285 -11.97 1.11 -14.31
N LYS A 286 -11.63 0.44 -15.43
CA LYS A 286 -11.55 -1.02 -15.47
C LYS A 286 -10.51 -1.57 -14.49
N TRP A 287 -9.36 -0.90 -14.36
CA TRP A 287 -8.34 -1.32 -13.41
C TRP A 287 -8.80 -1.14 -11.96
N LEU A 288 -9.54 -0.03 -11.70
CA LEU A 288 -10.13 0.24 -10.39
C LEU A 288 -11.22 -0.78 -10.03
N ASP A 289 -12.09 -1.09 -10.99
CA ASP A 289 -13.17 -2.08 -10.81
C ASP A 289 -12.61 -3.49 -10.59
N GLU A 290 -11.53 -3.86 -11.28
CA GLU A 290 -10.82 -5.12 -11.03
C GLU A 290 -10.22 -5.15 -9.62
N ALA A 291 -9.47 -4.13 -9.24
CA ALA A 291 -8.90 -4.02 -7.89
C ALA A 291 -9.97 -4.19 -6.80
N LYS A 292 -11.08 -3.44 -6.94
CA LYS A 292 -12.20 -3.48 -5.99
C LYS A 292 -12.89 -4.84 -5.96
N SER A 293 -13.12 -5.45 -7.13
CA SER A 293 -13.75 -6.78 -7.24
C SER A 293 -12.94 -7.88 -6.57
N LEU A 294 -11.63 -7.71 -6.50
CA LEU A 294 -10.68 -8.60 -5.84
C LEU A 294 -10.44 -8.26 -4.36
N GLY A 295 -11.20 -7.31 -3.81
CA GLY A 295 -11.18 -6.97 -2.38
C GLY A 295 -10.13 -5.95 -1.97
N ALA A 296 -9.53 -5.22 -2.91
CA ALA A 296 -8.68 -4.08 -2.59
C ALA A 296 -9.51 -2.92 -2.02
N ILE A 297 -8.95 -2.22 -1.06
CA ILE A 297 -9.49 -0.98 -0.48
C ILE A 297 -8.81 0.27 -1.08
N GLY A 298 -7.85 0.07 -1.96
CA GLY A 298 -7.11 1.15 -2.62
C GLY A 298 -6.16 0.62 -3.69
N THR A 299 -5.54 1.55 -4.39
CA THR A 299 -4.49 1.31 -5.38
C THR A 299 -3.18 1.95 -4.96
N GLY A 300 -2.06 1.36 -5.41
CA GLY A 300 -0.72 1.91 -5.26
C GLY A 300 -0.15 2.27 -6.64
N PRO A 301 -0.43 3.47 -7.16
CA PRO A 301 0.06 3.88 -8.47
C PRO A 301 1.48 4.44 -8.42
N SER A 302 2.19 4.35 -9.56
CA SER A 302 3.40 5.13 -9.82
C SER A 302 3.04 6.58 -10.19
N ALA A 303 3.96 7.52 -9.95
CA ALA A 303 3.83 8.92 -10.33
C ALA A 303 5.03 9.40 -11.14
N GLU A 304 4.79 10.34 -12.04
CA GLU A 304 5.87 11.13 -12.60
C GLU A 304 6.39 12.10 -11.53
N LEU A 305 7.71 12.05 -11.26
CA LEU A 305 8.34 12.82 -10.20
C LEU A 305 9.23 13.93 -10.78
N THR A 306 9.06 15.16 -10.28
CA THR A 306 9.77 16.35 -10.74
C THR A 306 11.28 16.23 -10.52
N ALA A 307 11.69 15.63 -9.40
CA ALA A 307 13.10 15.48 -9.04
C ALA A 307 13.87 14.44 -9.87
N HIS A 308 13.19 13.60 -10.64
CA HIS A 308 13.82 12.45 -11.33
C HIS A 308 14.13 12.66 -12.83
N GLY A 309 13.71 13.78 -13.43
CA GLY A 309 13.97 14.08 -14.84
C GLY A 309 13.29 13.10 -15.79
N ASP A 310 14.07 12.32 -16.56
CA ASP A 310 13.53 11.30 -17.48
C ASP A 310 12.94 10.13 -16.72
N GLN A 311 11.62 10.04 -16.73
CA GLN A 311 10.87 9.12 -15.88
C GLN A 311 10.90 7.69 -16.42
N SER A 312 10.99 6.73 -15.46
CA SER A 312 10.92 5.29 -15.76
C SER A 312 9.54 4.70 -15.48
N TYR A 313 8.56 5.54 -15.13
CA TYR A 313 7.24 5.12 -14.70
C TYR A 313 6.14 5.77 -15.50
N THR A 314 4.99 5.08 -15.60
CA THR A 314 3.74 5.66 -16.06
C THR A 314 3.22 6.64 -15.00
N ASP A 315 2.76 7.82 -15.40
CA ASP A 315 2.12 8.76 -14.49
C ASP A 315 0.64 8.40 -14.26
N LEU A 316 0.38 7.72 -13.16
CA LEU A 316 -0.95 7.24 -12.76
C LEU A 316 -1.51 8.03 -11.56
N VAL A 317 -0.91 9.18 -11.22
CA VAL A 317 -1.29 10.04 -10.07
C VAL A 317 -1.71 11.43 -10.54
N LYS A 318 -2.56 11.46 -11.58
CA LYS A 318 -3.17 12.71 -12.06
C LYS A 318 -4.42 13.04 -11.22
N PRO A 319 -4.78 14.32 -11.04
CA PRO A 319 -5.95 14.70 -10.23
C PRO A 319 -7.23 13.98 -10.62
N GLU A 320 -7.49 13.86 -11.93
CA GLU A 320 -8.66 13.18 -12.46
C GLU A 320 -8.66 11.66 -12.20
N MET A 321 -7.49 11.02 -12.22
CA MET A 321 -7.34 9.60 -11.89
C MET A 321 -7.60 9.34 -10.41
N ASN A 322 -7.05 10.18 -9.53
CA ASN A 322 -7.28 10.07 -8.10
C ASN A 322 -8.74 10.36 -7.74
N THR A 323 -9.39 11.32 -8.41
CA THR A 323 -10.83 11.55 -8.26
C THR A 323 -11.63 10.30 -8.62
N LEU A 324 -11.35 9.67 -9.77
CA LEU A 324 -12.02 8.42 -10.17
C LEU A 324 -11.78 7.29 -9.16
N THR A 325 -10.56 7.21 -8.60
CA THR A 325 -10.22 6.21 -7.57
C THR A 325 -11.06 6.44 -6.30
N HIS A 326 -11.18 7.68 -5.85
CA HIS A 326 -12.00 8.05 -4.70
C HIS A 326 -13.50 7.84 -4.94
N ASP A 327 -14.00 8.15 -6.13
CA ASP A 327 -15.41 7.93 -6.54
C ASP A 327 -15.77 6.43 -6.50
N LYS A 328 -14.78 5.54 -6.74
CA LYS A 328 -14.94 4.10 -6.55
C LYS A 328 -14.85 3.67 -5.08
N GLY A 329 -14.57 4.58 -4.14
CA GLY A 329 -14.36 4.28 -2.72
C GLY A 329 -13.06 3.52 -2.47
N LEU A 330 -11.99 3.91 -3.15
CA LEU A 330 -10.65 3.35 -3.03
C LEU A 330 -9.66 4.43 -2.58
N LEU A 331 -8.66 4.05 -1.79
CA LEU A 331 -7.53 4.91 -1.40
C LEU A 331 -6.45 4.92 -2.49
N VAL A 332 -5.62 5.97 -2.45
CA VAL A 332 -4.44 6.14 -3.33
C VAL A 332 -3.17 6.22 -2.48
N HIS A 333 -2.34 5.17 -2.52
CA HIS A 333 -1.03 5.14 -1.85
C HIS A 333 0.09 5.09 -2.88
N VAL A 334 0.68 6.26 -3.18
CA VAL A 334 1.67 6.44 -4.26
C VAL A 334 3.06 5.94 -3.87
N TYR A 335 3.79 5.31 -4.80
CA TYR A 335 5.20 4.91 -4.66
C TYR A 335 6.07 5.50 -5.78
N THR A 336 7.36 5.72 -5.56
CA THR A 336 8.07 6.00 -4.30
C THR A 336 8.50 7.44 -4.39
N VAL A 337 8.13 8.25 -3.42
CA VAL A 337 8.32 9.71 -3.45
C VAL A 337 9.26 10.12 -2.31
N ASP A 338 10.33 10.86 -2.63
CA ASP A 338 11.40 11.16 -1.70
C ASP A 338 11.68 12.66 -1.52
N GLU A 339 11.24 13.51 -2.44
CA GLU A 339 11.60 14.91 -2.43
C GLU A 339 10.42 15.81 -2.06
N PRO A 340 10.64 16.89 -1.28
CA PRO A 340 9.55 17.78 -0.85
C PRO A 340 8.72 18.38 -1.98
N VAL A 341 9.34 18.69 -3.12
CA VAL A 341 8.64 19.20 -4.32
C VAL A 341 7.63 18.18 -4.86
N ASP A 342 7.99 16.89 -4.78
CA ASP A 342 7.13 15.81 -5.24
C ASP A 342 6.10 15.43 -4.19
N PHE A 343 6.41 15.52 -2.88
CA PHE A 343 5.38 15.42 -1.82
C PHE A 343 4.27 16.44 -2.04
N GLU A 344 4.64 17.71 -2.32
CA GLU A 344 3.66 18.76 -2.60
C GLU A 344 2.84 18.46 -3.86
N LYS A 345 3.49 18.01 -4.94
CA LYS A 345 2.83 17.64 -6.20
C LYS A 345 1.79 16.55 -5.99
N VAL A 346 2.19 15.40 -5.41
CA VAL A 346 1.29 14.25 -5.28
C VAL A 346 0.18 14.50 -4.27
N MET A 347 0.45 15.25 -3.18
CA MET A 347 -0.59 15.65 -2.22
C MET A 347 -1.63 16.59 -2.84
N LYS A 348 -1.21 17.54 -3.68
CA LYS A 348 -2.14 18.38 -4.45
C LYS A 348 -2.99 17.57 -5.42
N ASN A 349 -2.47 16.47 -5.94
CA ASN A 349 -3.19 15.56 -6.80
C ASN A 349 -4.16 14.64 -6.05
N GLY A 350 -4.17 14.65 -4.72
CA GLY A 350 -5.15 13.93 -3.89
C GLY A 350 -4.72 12.50 -3.51
N VAL A 351 -3.44 12.26 -3.17
CA VAL A 351 -3.02 10.97 -2.62
C VAL A 351 -3.32 10.88 -1.11
N ASP A 352 -3.51 9.67 -0.62
CA ASP A 352 -3.91 9.36 0.76
C ASP A 352 -2.77 8.80 1.61
N GLY A 353 -1.70 8.38 0.97
CA GLY A 353 -0.49 7.88 1.60
C GLY A 353 0.69 7.83 0.64
N ILE A 354 1.89 7.90 1.18
CA ILE A 354 3.12 7.98 0.39
C ILE A 354 4.12 6.93 0.88
N PHE A 355 4.58 6.09 -0.06
CA PHE A 355 5.79 5.29 0.13
C PHE A 355 7.01 6.17 -0.09
N THR A 356 7.90 6.20 0.88
CA THR A 356 9.09 7.03 0.84
C THR A 356 10.32 6.30 1.42
N ASN A 357 11.47 6.52 0.80
CA ASN A 357 12.76 6.13 1.37
C ASN A 357 13.21 7.12 2.46
N ARG A 358 12.61 8.32 2.49
CA ARG A 358 12.98 9.46 3.36
C ARG A 358 11.88 9.77 4.38
N ALA A 359 11.57 8.79 5.22
CA ALA A 359 10.47 8.89 6.20
C ALA A 359 10.57 10.14 7.10
N ALA A 360 11.79 10.56 7.51
CA ALA A 360 11.99 11.77 8.30
C ALA A 360 11.51 13.04 7.57
N GLU A 361 11.79 13.15 6.26
CA GLU A 361 11.41 14.31 5.47
C GLU A 361 9.89 14.35 5.23
N LEU A 362 9.27 13.20 4.95
CA LEU A 362 7.82 13.13 4.77
C LEU A 362 7.07 13.44 6.08
N LEU A 363 7.56 12.94 7.22
CA LEU A 363 7.01 13.27 8.54
C LEU A 363 7.08 14.78 8.81
N LYS A 364 8.22 15.43 8.53
CA LYS A 364 8.36 16.89 8.65
C LYS A 364 7.40 17.63 7.72
N PHE A 365 7.25 17.18 6.48
CA PHE A 365 6.31 17.74 5.52
C PHE A 365 4.87 17.71 6.05
N TYR A 366 4.47 16.62 6.70
CA TYR A 366 3.17 16.48 7.39
C TYR A 366 3.10 17.18 8.75
N LYS A 367 4.17 17.94 9.15
CA LYS A 367 4.28 18.57 10.48
C LYS A 367 4.20 17.59 11.65
N ARG A 368 4.57 16.35 11.40
CA ARG A 368 4.74 15.27 12.37
C ARG A 368 6.23 15.14 12.70
N TRP A 369 6.72 16.02 13.56
CA TRP A 369 8.15 16.15 13.82
C TRP A 369 8.70 14.93 14.59
N PRO A 370 9.69 14.19 14.05
CA PRO A 370 10.39 13.16 14.80
C PRO A 370 11.02 13.73 16.07
N SER A 371 11.00 12.96 17.16
CA SER A 371 11.59 13.37 18.43
C SER A 371 13.11 13.37 18.41
N SER A 372 13.73 12.64 17.49
CA SER A 372 15.17 12.50 17.33
C SER A 372 15.55 12.64 15.85
N SER A 373 16.79 13.07 15.59
CA SER A 373 17.30 13.08 14.23
C SER A 373 17.65 11.66 13.75
N VAL A 374 17.70 11.46 12.44
CA VAL A 374 18.20 10.19 11.86
C VAL A 374 19.59 9.84 12.38
N GLN A 375 20.47 10.85 12.49
CA GLN A 375 21.85 10.64 12.95
C GLN A 375 21.89 10.18 14.42
N ASP A 376 21.06 10.79 15.29
CA ASP A 376 20.98 10.38 16.69
C ASP A 376 20.46 8.95 16.80
N LEU A 377 19.39 8.61 16.06
CA LEU A 377 18.85 7.25 16.06
C LEU A 377 19.84 6.20 15.55
N LEU A 378 20.59 6.50 14.50
CA LEU A 378 21.64 5.60 14.02
C LEU A 378 22.75 5.42 15.07
N ASN A 379 23.15 6.49 15.76
CA ASN A 379 24.14 6.42 16.83
C ASN A 379 23.62 5.61 18.04
N ASP A 380 22.38 5.84 18.47
CA ASP A 380 21.74 5.14 19.59
C ASP A 380 21.64 3.64 19.33
N HIS A 381 21.38 3.26 18.09
CA HIS A 381 21.38 1.86 17.65
C HIS A 381 22.77 1.31 17.33
N LYS A 382 23.84 2.10 17.48
CA LYS A 382 25.23 1.72 17.24
C LYS A 382 25.55 1.32 15.80
N TYR A 383 24.90 1.98 14.86
CA TYR A 383 25.20 1.84 13.44
C TYR A 383 26.19 2.89 12.93
#